data_f4bb60a16610756d440e5612cb6646f5
#
_entry.id   f4bb60a16610756d440e5612cb6646f5
#
_cell.length_a   1.000
_cell.length_b   1.000
_cell.length_c   1.000
_cell.angle_alpha   90.00
_cell.angle_beta   90.00
_cell.angle_gamma   90.00
#
_symmetry.space_group_name_H-M   'P 1'
#
loop_
_entity.id
_entity.type
_entity.pdbx_description
1 polymer ?
#
loop_
_entity_poly.entity_id
_entity_poly.type
_entity_poly.pdbx_seq_one_letter_code
_entity_poly.pdbx_strand_id
1 'polypeptide(L)'
;MSAVSVLHVNDDTVDSVVGARHGALVLAKDDCSNCAAYEEEIRDLQEGGRLGDLVVGKMVLTKPGCREFKRTNPWLREVDVLPFTLLYASGEKVDEFAASKGTYLLERAEDVGFI
;
A
#
# COMPACT_ATOMS: atom_id res chain seq x y z
N MET A 1 -3.32 -16.96 -11.78
CA MET A 1 -4.36 -15.99 -11.51
C MET A 1 -3.79 -14.80 -10.77
N SER A 2 -3.89 -13.65 -11.34
CA SER A 2 -3.42 -12.46 -10.67
C SER A 2 -4.44 -12.00 -9.62
N ALA A 3 -3.95 -11.54 -8.48
CA ALA A 3 -4.79 -10.89 -7.49
C ALA A 3 -5.17 -9.51 -8.03
N VAL A 4 -6.43 -9.34 -8.39
CA VAL A 4 -6.93 -8.07 -8.91
C VAL A 4 -7.76 -7.34 -7.85
N SER A 5 -7.27 -7.37 -6.61
CA SER A 5 -7.97 -6.70 -5.51
C SER A 5 -6.97 -6.14 -4.52
N VAL A 6 -7.36 -5.07 -3.86
CA VAL A 6 -6.61 -4.49 -2.76
C VAL A 6 -6.94 -5.30 -1.50
N LEU A 7 -5.93 -5.91 -0.89
CA LEU A 7 -6.10 -6.69 0.34
C LEU A 7 -6.24 -5.74 1.52
N HIS A 8 -7.24 -6.00 2.38
CA HIS A 8 -7.34 -5.25 3.63
C HIS A 8 -6.56 -6.02 4.69
N VAL A 9 -5.47 -5.43 5.17
CA VAL A 9 -4.51 -6.11 6.04
C VAL A 9 -4.45 -5.51 7.44
N ASN A 10 -3.98 -6.33 8.38
CA ASN A 10 -3.73 -5.94 9.77
C ASN A 10 -2.41 -6.58 10.21
N ASP A 11 -2.10 -6.54 11.52
CA ASP A 11 -0.86 -7.12 12.05
C ASP A 11 -0.67 -8.59 11.66
N ASP A 12 -1.76 -9.35 11.58
CA ASP A 12 -1.70 -10.79 11.29
C ASP A 12 -1.47 -11.08 9.80
N THR A 13 -1.85 -10.17 8.92
CA THR A 13 -1.87 -10.41 7.48
C THR A 13 -0.96 -9.48 6.67
N VAL A 14 -0.38 -8.47 7.30
CA VAL A 14 0.45 -7.48 6.61
C VAL A 14 1.65 -8.10 5.88
N ASP A 15 2.15 -9.23 6.35
CA ASP A 15 3.27 -9.94 5.72
C ASP A 15 2.94 -10.42 4.31
N SER A 16 1.67 -10.58 3.99
CA SER A 16 1.25 -10.91 2.61
C SER A 16 1.68 -9.84 1.61
N VAL A 17 1.83 -8.61 2.08
CA VAL A 17 2.24 -7.47 1.26
C VAL A 17 3.72 -7.17 1.46
N VAL A 18 4.15 -7.03 2.72
CA VAL A 18 5.54 -6.68 3.06
C VAL A 18 6.50 -7.76 2.58
N GLY A 19 6.15 -9.04 2.73
CA GLY A 19 6.98 -10.16 2.32
C GLY A 19 6.85 -10.53 0.84
N ALA A 20 5.96 -9.90 0.10
CA ALA A 20 5.80 -10.18 -1.31
C ALA A 20 7.03 -9.72 -2.09
N ARG A 21 7.28 -10.36 -3.23
CA ARG A 21 8.38 -9.97 -4.13
C ARG A 21 8.24 -8.50 -4.52
N HIS A 22 7.04 -8.09 -4.86
CA HIS A 22 6.68 -6.68 -5.14
C HIS A 22 5.41 -6.36 -4.38
N GLY A 23 5.53 -5.56 -3.33
CA GLY A 23 4.40 -5.20 -2.48
C GLY A 23 4.23 -3.69 -2.37
N ALA A 24 2.98 -3.26 -2.30
CA ALA A 24 2.63 -1.86 -2.02
C ALA A 24 1.66 -1.84 -0.85
N LEU A 25 2.06 -1.22 0.25
CA LEU A 25 1.22 -1.07 1.43
C LEU A 25 0.70 0.36 1.49
N VAL A 26 -0.61 0.51 1.39
CA VAL A 26 -1.27 1.81 1.47
C VAL A 26 -1.77 2.02 2.89
N LEU A 27 -1.22 3.04 3.55
CA LEU A 27 -1.66 3.44 4.88
C LEU A 27 -2.82 4.41 4.74
N ALA A 28 -3.88 4.17 5.49
CA ALA A 28 -5.12 4.93 5.40
C ALA A 28 -5.74 5.13 6.79
N LYS A 29 -6.83 5.87 6.84
CA LYS A 29 -7.62 6.06 8.06
C LYS A 29 -9.11 5.99 7.70
N ASP A 30 -9.96 5.91 8.73
CA ASP A 30 -11.41 5.98 8.53
C ASP A 30 -11.81 7.38 8.04
N ASP A 31 -12.95 7.46 7.35
CA ASP A 31 -13.50 8.71 6.83
C ASP A 31 -12.52 9.52 5.97
N CYS A 32 -11.74 8.81 5.16
CA CYS A 32 -10.76 9.41 4.26
C CYS A 32 -11.21 9.26 2.81
N SER A 33 -11.78 10.33 2.25
CA SER A 33 -12.25 10.31 0.86
C SER A 33 -11.10 10.13 -0.14
N ASN A 34 -9.94 10.72 0.13
CA ASN A 34 -8.76 10.56 -0.70
C ASN A 34 -8.24 9.13 -0.68
N CYS A 35 -8.31 8.46 0.48
CA CYS A 35 -7.91 7.05 0.61
C CYS A 35 -8.83 6.16 -0.23
N ALA A 36 -10.14 6.40 -0.18
CA ALA A 36 -11.11 5.63 -0.94
C ALA A 36 -10.94 5.84 -2.45
N ALA A 37 -10.73 7.08 -2.87
CA ALA A 37 -10.50 7.41 -4.27
C ALA A 37 -9.22 6.77 -4.80
N TYR A 38 -8.17 6.80 -4.01
CA TYR A 38 -6.89 6.19 -4.36
C TYR A 38 -7.04 4.67 -4.52
N GLU A 39 -7.74 4.03 -3.60
CA GLU A 39 -7.99 2.58 -3.68
C GLU A 39 -8.74 2.22 -4.96
N GLU A 40 -9.73 3.01 -5.34
CA GLU A 40 -10.51 2.79 -6.57
C GLU A 40 -9.62 2.90 -7.81
N GLU A 41 -8.76 3.92 -7.87
CA GLU A 41 -7.83 4.08 -8.99
C GLU A 41 -6.84 2.93 -9.06
N ILE A 42 -6.36 2.43 -7.92
CA ILE A 42 -5.49 1.26 -7.88
C ILE A 42 -6.19 0.03 -8.45
N ARG A 43 -7.44 -0.19 -8.07
CA ARG A 43 -8.24 -1.31 -8.61
C ARG A 43 -8.37 -1.23 -10.11
N ASP A 44 -8.62 -0.04 -10.64
CA ASP A 44 -8.71 0.17 -12.09
C ASP A 44 -7.39 -0.21 -12.79
N LEU A 45 -6.27 0.16 -12.21
CA LEU A 45 -4.95 -0.21 -12.73
C LEU A 45 -4.73 -1.73 -12.68
N GLN A 46 -5.15 -2.37 -11.59
CA GLN A 46 -5.06 -3.82 -11.45
C GLN A 46 -5.91 -4.54 -12.50
N GLU A 47 -7.14 -4.09 -12.70
CA GLU A 47 -8.04 -4.67 -13.69
C GLU A 47 -7.49 -4.52 -15.11
N GLY A 48 -6.80 -3.42 -15.38
CA GLY A 48 -6.15 -3.18 -16.66
C GLY A 48 -4.81 -3.89 -16.84
N GLY A 49 -4.36 -4.65 -15.84
CA GLY A 49 -3.08 -5.35 -15.89
C GLY A 49 -1.86 -4.43 -15.82
N ARG A 50 -2.06 -3.17 -15.40
CA ARG A 50 -1.01 -2.15 -15.40
C ARG A 50 0.01 -2.32 -14.28
N LEU A 51 -0.33 -3.04 -13.23
CA LEU A 51 0.53 -3.20 -12.05
C LEU A 51 1.29 -4.52 -12.01
N GLY A 52 1.17 -5.35 -13.05
CA GLY A 52 1.90 -6.62 -13.12
C GLY A 52 1.58 -7.54 -11.94
N ASP A 53 2.63 -8.01 -11.26
CA ASP A 53 2.50 -8.91 -10.10
C ASP A 53 2.49 -8.17 -8.76
N LEU A 54 2.34 -6.85 -8.77
CA LEU A 54 2.33 -6.04 -7.55
C LEU A 54 1.17 -6.45 -6.63
N VAL A 55 1.50 -6.83 -5.41
CA VAL A 55 0.51 -7.13 -4.37
C VAL A 55 0.21 -5.86 -3.61
N VAL A 56 -1.03 -5.41 -3.64
CA VAL A 56 -1.42 -4.16 -2.97
C VAL A 56 -2.26 -4.48 -1.74
N GLY A 57 -1.87 -3.92 -0.61
CA GLY A 57 -2.63 -4.03 0.63
C GLY A 57 -2.97 -2.65 1.17
N LYS A 58 -4.06 -2.55 1.89
CA LYS A 58 -4.50 -1.34 2.57
C LYS A 58 -4.58 -1.62 4.07
N MET A 59 -3.91 -0.80 4.85
CA MET A 59 -3.97 -0.87 6.30
C MET A 59 -4.61 0.42 6.83
N VAL A 60 -5.76 0.26 7.49
CA VAL A 60 -6.47 1.40 8.10
C VAL A 60 -5.94 1.56 9.52
N LEU A 61 -5.09 2.55 9.73
CA LEU A 61 -4.36 2.75 10.98
C LEU A 61 -5.26 3.09 12.17
N THR A 62 -6.45 3.59 11.91
CA THR A 62 -7.43 3.94 12.97
C THR A 62 -8.23 2.75 13.46
N LYS A 63 -8.15 1.61 12.78
CA LYS A 63 -8.83 0.37 13.20
C LYS A 63 -7.97 -0.44 14.16
N PRO A 64 -8.59 -1.26 15.04
CA PRO A 64 -7.82 -2.20 15.85
C PRO A 64 -7.11 -3.22 14.98
N GLY A 65 -6.05 -3.83 15.51
CA GLY A 65 -5.29 -4.84 14.78
C GLY A 65 -4.06 -4.31 14.06
N CYS A 66 -3.71 -3.02 14.25
CA CYS A 66 -2.50 -2.42 13.66
C CYS A 66 -1.48 -1.98 14.70
N ARG A 67 -1.66 -2.41 15.94
CA ARG A 67 -0.83 -1.99 17.07
C ARG A 67 0.63 -2.40 16.92
N GLU A 68 0.86 -3.63 16.51
CA GLU A 68 2.21 -4.17 16.37
C GLU A 68 2.95 -3.47 15.22
N PHE A 69 2.28 -3.24 14.12
CA PHE A 69 2.86 -2.54 12.99
C PHE A 69 3.30 -1.11 13.39
N LYS A 70 2.46 -0.42 14.16
CA LYS A 70 2.79 0.93 14.66
C LYS A 70 3.98 0.89 15.61
N ARG A 71 4.05 -0.12 16.46
CA ARG A 71 5.12 -0.29 17.44
C ARG A 71 6.46 -0.53 16.77
N THR A 72 6.48 -1.34 15.73
CA THR A 72 7.71 -1.70 15.03
C THR A 72 8.11 -0.69 13.96
N ASN A 73 7.23 0.28 13.67
CA ASN A 73 7.50 1.34 12.68
C ASN A 73 7.23 2.71 13.29
N PRO A 74 8.06 3.15 14.27
CA PRO A 74 7.80 4.40 15.00
C PRO A 74 7.83 5.65 14.13
N TRP A 75 8.42 5.59 12.94
CA TRP A 75 8.40 6.68 11.96
C TRP A 75 7.00 7.03 11.48
N LEU A 76 6.00 6.15 11.73
CA LEU A 76 4.60 6.42 11.39
C LEU A 76 4.06 7.69 12.06
N ARG A 77 4.66 8.09 13.18
CA ARG A 77 4.28 9.33 13.87
C ARG A 77 4.54 10.57 13.03
N GLU A 78 5.48 10.47 12.08
CA GLU A 78 5.86 11.58 11.21
C GLU A 78 4.97 11.66 9.97
N VAL A 79 4.13 10.65 9.74
CA VAL A 79 3.24 10.62 8.58
C VAL A 79 1.99 11.41 8.93
N ASP A 80 1.85 12.58 8.31
CA ASP A 80 0.72 13.48 8.53
C ASP A 80 -0.20 13.61 7.31
N VAL A 81 0.13 12.93 6.21
CA VAL A 81 -0.66 12.93 4.99
C VAL A 81 -1.05 11.50 4.62
N LEU A 82 -2.35 11.24 4.51
CA LEU A 82 -2.88 9.95 4.08
C LEU A 82 -3.76 10.16 2.83
N PRO A 83 -3.73 9.23 1.87
CA PRO A 83 -3.03 7.94 1.92
C PRO A 83 -1.51 8.10 1.75
N PHE A 84 -0.77 7.19 2.38
CA PHE A 84 0.68 7.13 2.30
C PHE A 84 1.08 5.72 1.87
N THR A 85 1.94 5.60 0.86
CA THR A 85 2.26 4.31 0.26
C THR A 85 3.70 3.90 0.53
N LEU A 86 3.89 2.63 0.89
CA LEU A 86 5.19 2.02 1.10
C LEU A 86 5.38 0.93 0.06
N LEU A 87 6.52 0.93 -0.62
CA LEU A 87 6.85 -0.15 -1.56
C LEU A 87 7.88 -1.09 -0.92
N TYR A 88 7.61 -2.39 -1.02
CA TYR A 88 8.45 -3.44 -0.44
C TYR A 88 8.90 -4.42 -1.50
N ALA A 89 10.14 -4.86 -1.40
CA ALA A 89 10.71 -5.92 -2.23
C ALA A 89 11.18 -7.02 -1.28
N SER A 90 10.42 -8.11 -1.16
CA SER A 90 10.75 -9.27 -0.33
C SER A 90 11.12 -8.89 1.10
N GLY A 91 10.31 -8.05 1.72
CA GLY A 91 10.48 -7.62 3.11
C GLY A 91 11.26 -6.32 3.29
N GLU A 92 11.90 -5.82 2.24
CA GLU A 92 12.69 -4.59 2.31
C GLU A 92 11.88 -3.40 1.77
N LYS A 93 11.78 -2.34 2.56
CA LYS A 93 11.15 -1.11 2.09
C LYS A 93 12.09 -0.40 1.13
N VAL A 94 11.65 -0.22 -0.12
CA VAL A 94 12.46 0.40 -1.18
C VAL A 94 12.00 1.79 -1.57
N ASP A 95 10.79 2.19 -1.17
CA ASP A 95 10.28 3.53 -1.45
C ASP A 95 9.13 3.86 -0.50
N GLU A 96 8.85 5.15 -0.34
CA GLU A 96 7.71 5.65 0.41
C GLU A 96 7.29 7.00 -0.14
N PHE A 97 5.98 7.25 -0.21
CA PHE A 97 5.48 8.51 -0.78
C PHE A 97 4.04 8.77 -0.38
N ALA A 98 3.68 10.05 -0.28
CA ALA A 98 2.30 10.47 -0.13
C ALA A 98 1.70 10.61 -1.53
N ALA A 99 0.57 9.94 -1.78
CA ALA A 99 -0.08 10.00 -3.08
C ALA A 99 -1.57 9.72 -2.93
N SER A 100 -2.37 10.48 -3.65
CA SER A 100 -3.82 10.30 -3.71
C SER A 100 -4.30 9.88 -5.10
N LYS A 101 -3.38 9.60 -6.03
CA LYS A 101 -3.70 9.21 -7.40
C LYS A 101 -2.93 7.95 -7.79
N GLY A 102 -3.63 7.03 -8.46
CA GLY A 102 -3.05 5.78 -8.92
C GLY A 102 -1.87 5.98 -9.87
N THR A 103 -1.85 7.08 -10.63
CA THR A 103 -0.74 7.39 -11.53
C THR A 103 0.59 7.56 -10.79
N TYR A 104 0.57 8.07 -9.57
CA TYR A 104 1.79 8.19 -8.76
C TYR A 104 2.31 6.81 -8.36
N LEU A 105 1.41 5.90 -7.99
CA LEU A 105 1.81 4.53 -7.68
C LEU A 105 2.46 3.87 -8.90
N LEU A 106 1.86 4.06 -10.07
CA LEU A 106 2.38 3.51 -11.31
C LEU A 106 3.80 4.01 -11.60
N GLU A 107 4.01 5.32 -11.51
CA GLU A 107 5.32 5.95 -11.73
C GLU A 107 6.37 5.42 -10.75
N ARG A 108 6.03 5.37 -9.46
CA ARG A 108 6.98 4.95 -8.43
C ARG A 108 7.30 3.45 -8.55
N ALA A 109 6.32 2.64 -8.91
CA ALA A 109 6.54 1.21 -9.17
C ALA A 109 7.46 1.00 -10.37
N GLU A 110 7.32 1.80 -11.41
CA GLU A 110 8.24 1.79 -12.56
C GLU A 110 9.65 2.21 -12.14
N ASP A 111 9.77 3.25 -11.33
CA ASP A 111 11.07 3.76 -10.87
C ASP A 111 11.88 2.73 -10.08
N VAL A 112 11.21 1.87 -9.31
CA VAL A 112 11.90 0.84 -8.53
C VAL A 112 11.98 -0.51 -9.26
N GLY A 113 11.51 -0.55 -10.50
CA GLY A 113 11.63 -1.75 -11.34
C GLY A 113 10.59 -2.83 -11.08
N PHE A 114 9.48 -2.49 -10.42
CA PHE A 114 8.40 -3.45 -10.16
C PHE A 114 7.55 -3.73 -11.40
N ILE A 115 7.55 -2.80 -12.33
CA ILE A 115 6.83 -2.93 -13.59
C ILE A 115 7.60 -2.26 -14.74
#